data_be2174ce94a40fa16b3dd4a22bd364b6
#
_entry.id   be2174ce94a40fa16b3dd4a22bd364b6
#
_cell.length_a   1.000
_cell.length_b   1.000
_cell.length_c   1.000
_cell.angle_alpha   90.00
_cell.angle_beta   90.00
_cell.angle_gamma   90.00
#
_symmetry.space_group_name_H-M   'P 1'
#
loop_
_entity.id
_entity.type
_entity.pdbx_description
1 polymer ?
#
loop_
_entity_poly.entity_id
_entity_poly.type
_entity_poly.pdbx_seq_one_letter_code
_entity_poly.pdbx_strand_id
1 'polypeptide(L)'
;MDIIDSKYVNLVSSRLQKFKRVKANLYNFRCPICGDSKKHKNKARGYLYQVKTNTNFKCHNCGASLSLNNFLKQIDPVLHKQYTMEKFKEGFAGGRNFVVEEPKFEFKKPVFKKKLDLPVASEVSIANEYLSKRGLDPSKFYFADKFKQWVNTQKKTFDYINKDESRIIIPMYDESKTLIGFQGRSLGPNSVKYITVMLNEEAPKIYGLDSIKTEKPIYIVEGPFDSSLIENSVAMCGSDIDIRTFGWSDYIWVFDNEPRNREIVNRISKTIDRGDKVVIWPKFVEEKDINDMVQRGHNVSDVLESNTYSGLEAKVKFNIWKKV
;
A
#
# COMPACT_ATOMS: atom_id res chain seq x y z
N MET A 1 8.71 -12.54 31.40
CA MET A 1 9.35 -13.65 30.64
C MET A 1 9.99 -14.53 31.69
N ASP A 2 9.78 -15.81 31.64
CA ASP A 2 10.45 -16.70 32.58
C ASP A 2 11.97 -16.77 32.28
N ILE A 3 12.74 -17.37 33.21
CA ILE A 3 14.21 -17.37 33.12
C ILE A 3 14.69 -18.15 31.89
N ILE A 4 14.05 -19.29 31.57
CA ILE A 4 14.41 -20.13 30.42
C ILE A 4 14.10 -19.37 29.12
N ASP A 5 12.89 -18.81 28.99
CA ASP A 5 12.52 -18.05 27.80
C ASP A 5 13.48 -16.87 27.56
N SER A 6 13.81 -16.14 28.62
CA SER A 6 14.75 -15.00 28.55
C SER A 6 16.14 -15.45 28.10
N LYS A 7 16.63 -16.59 28.60
CA LYS A 7 17.90 -17.21 28.20
C LYS A 7 17.90 -17.51 26.70
N TYR A 8 16.86 -18.17 26.19
CA TYR A 8 16.81 -18.60 24.80
C TYR A 8 16.49 -17.45 23.83
N VAL A 9 15.80 -16.39 24.26
CA VAL A 9 15.69 -15.14 23.50
C VAL A 9 17.05 -14.48 23.34
N ASN A 10 17.87 -14.47 24.38
CA ASN A 10 19.22 -13.94 24.32
C ASN A 10 20.14 -14.81 23.43
N LEU A 11 20.06 -16.12 23.52
CA LEU A 11 20.87 -17.02 22.71
C LEU A 11 20.55 -16.91 21.22
N VAL A 12 19.26 -16.81 20.84
CA VAL A 12 18.87 -16.67 19.44
C VAL A 12 19.12 -15.27 18.88
N SER A 13 19.34 -14.27 19.72
CA SER A 13 19.52 -12.87 19.32
C SER A 13 20.67 -12.67 18.35
N SER A 14 21.78 -13.40 18.49
CA SER A 14 22.95 -13.36 17.61
C SER A 14 22.65 -13.78 16.16
N ARG A 15 21.54 -14.48 15.92
CA ARG A 15 21.08 -14.95 14.60
C ARG A 15 20.00 -14.05 14.01
N LEU A 16 19.55 -13.04 14.77
CA LEU A 16 18.49 -12.11 14.37
C LEU A 16 19.07 -10.76 13.98
N GLN A 17 18.92 -10.41 12.71
CA GLN A 17 19.40 -9.12 12.21
C GLN A 17 18.67 -7.97 12.89
N LYS A 18 19.41 -6.92 13.30
CA LYS A 18 18.88 -5.72 13.94
C LYS A 18 18.12 -5.99 15.24
N PHE A 19 18.52 -7.02 15.97
CA PHE A 19 17.92 -7.32 17.26
C PHE A 19 18.15 -6.18 18.24
N LYS A 20 17.06 -5.70 18.86
CA LYS A 20 17.13 -4.69 19.92
C LYS A 20 16.03 -4.92 20.95
N ARG A 21 16.33 -4.62 22.20
CA ARG A 21 15.33 -4.57 23.27
C ARG A 21 14.60 -3.24 23.20
N VAL A 22 13.28 -3.26 23.04
CA VAL A 22 12.42 -2.06 22.99
C VAL A 22 12.00 -1.64 24.39
N LYS A 23 11.59 -2.61 25.20
CA LYS A 23 11.27 -2.47 26.64
C LYS A 23 11.38 -3.82 27.33
N ALA A 24 11.05 -3.90 28.62
CA ALA A 24 11.02 -5.17 29.32
C ALA A 24 10.15 -6.19 28.59
N ASN A 25 10.69 -7.38 28.33
CA ASN A 25 10.01 -8.51 27.66
C ASN A 25 9.47 -8.20 26.25
N LEU A 26 10.02 -7.20 25.56
CA LEU A 26 9.69 -6.86 24.18
C LEU A 26 10.97 -6.58 23.40
N TYR A 27 11.16 -7.37 22.35
CA TYR A 27 12.32 -7.29 21.45
C TYR A 27 11.85 -7.09 20.02
N ASN A 28 12.58 -6.28 19.24
CA ASN A 28 12.31 -6.02 17.84
C ASN A 28 13.52 -6.43 17.01
N PHE A 29 13.29 -7.02 15.85
CA PHE A 29 14.33 -7.45 14.93
C PHE A 29 13.79 -7.62 13.53
N ARG A 30 14.69 -7.75 12.56
CA ARG A 30 14.32 -8.06 11.18
C ARG A 30 13.78 -9.49 11.11
N CYS A 31 12.59 -9.67 10.56
CA CYS A 31 11.94 -10.98 10.52
C CYS A 31 12.79 -12.00 9.75
N PRO A 32 13.20 -13.12 10.36
CA PRO A 32 14.01 -14.12 9.67
C PRO A 32 13.21 -14.99 8.69
N ILE A 33 11.87 -14.97 8.78
CA ILE A 33 10.99 -15.78 7.93
C ILE A 33 10.79 -15.09 6.57
N CYS A 34 10.41 -13.81 6.56
CA CYS A 34 10.13 -13.08 5.32
C CYS A 34 11.24 -12.10 4.90
N GLY A 35 12.26 -11.91 5.74
CA GLY A 35 13.34 -10.95 5.48
C GLY A 35 12.91 -9.49 5.48
N ASP A 36 11.68 -9.17 5.95
CA ASP A 36 11.09 -7.82 5.87
C ASP A 36 11.13 -7.24 4.43
N SER A 37 11.52 -5.99 4.26
CA SER A 37 11.59 -5.35 2.95
C SER A 37 12.92 -5.61 2.26
N LYS A 38 12.88 -6.06 1.00
CA LYS A 38 14.08 -6.20 0.16
C LYS A 38 14.69 -4.83 -0.20
N LYS A 39 13.84 -3.81 -0.42
CA LYS A 39 14.26 -2.44 -0.79
C LYS A 39 14.79 -1.65 0.41
N HIS A 40 14.23 -1.84 1.61
CA HIS A 40 14.57 -1.07 2.79
C HIS A 40 15.23 -1.93 3.86
N LYS A 41 16.55 -2.06 3.80
CA LYS A 41 17.36 -2.84 4.75
C LYS A 41 17.22 -2.40 6.22
N ASN A 42 16.63 -1.22 6.46
CA ASN A 42 16.45 -0.65 7.80
C ASN A 42 15.17 -1.07 8.51
N LYS A 43 14.20 -1.66 7.83
CA LYS A 43 12.95 -2.10 8.45
C LYS A 43 13.14 -3.38 9.26
N ALA A 44 12.57 -3.38 10.48
CA ALA A 44 12.58 -4.50 11.41
C ALA A 44 11.17 -4.61 12.00
N ARG A 45 10.39 -5.61 11.58
CA ARG A 45 8.97 -5.80 11.91
C ARG A 45 8.67 -7.14 12.58
N GLY A 46 9.70 -7.90 12.92
CA GLY A 46 9.60 -9.06 13.79
C GLY A 46 9.69 -8.66 15.25
N TYR A 47 8.87 -9.26 16.10
CA TYR A 47 8.82 -8.99 17.54
C TYR A 47 8.79 -10.31 18.32
N LEU A 48 9.58 -10.39 19.42
CA LEU A 48 9.39 -11.35 20.50
C LEU A 48 8.83 -10.59 21.71
N TYR A 49 7.75 -11.11 22.29
CA TYR A 49 7.03 -10.46 23.38
C TYR A 49 6.37 -11.49 24.30
N GLN A 50 6.10 -11.08 25.52
CA GLN A 50 5.44 -11.95 26.51
C GLN A 50 3.94 -11.71 26.53
N VAL A 51 3.16 -12.81 26.56
CA VAL A 51 1.72 -12.80 26.84
C VAL A 51 1.47 -13.76 28.00
N LYS A 52 1.01 -13.23 29.12
CA LYS A 52 0.91 -13.99 30.37
C LYS A 52 2.26 -14.65 30.73
N THR A 53 2.32 -15.97 30.73
CA THR A 53 3.53 -16.75 31.01
C THR A 53 4.32 -17.14 29.76
N ASN A 54 3.75 -16.97 28.56
CA ASN A 54 4.31 -17.47 27.31
C ASN A 54 5.03 -16.37 26.52
N THR A 55 6.12 -16.72 25.88
CA THR A 55 6.83 -15.87 24.94
C THR A 55 6.45 -16.23 23.51
N ASN A 56 6.05 -15.21 22.73
CA ASN A 56 5.55 -15.37 21.37
C ASN A 56 6.33 -14.50 20.40
N PHE A 57 6.40 -14.96 19.16
CA PHE A 57 6.89 -14.22 18.01
C PHE A 57 5.71 -13.74 17.15
N LYS A 58 5.80 -12.51 16.63
CA LYS A 58 4.91 -12.00 15.58
C LYS A 58 5.67 -11.12 14.61
N CYS A 59 5.39 -11.26 13.32
CA CYS A 59 5.90 -10.35 12.29
C CYS A 59 4.75 -9.52 11.71
N HIS A 60 4.88 -8.20 11.77
CA HIS A 60 3.90 -7.28 11.19
C HIS A 60 4.03 -7.09 9.68
N ASN A 61 4.97 -7.78 9.02
CA ASN A 61 5.11 -7.76 7.57
C ASN A 61 4.44 -8.96 6.90
N CYS A 62 4.71 -10.18 7.38
CA CYS A 62 4.18 -11.41 6.78
C CYS A 62 3.05 -12.05 7.60
N GLY A 63 2.67 -11.46 8.74
CA GLY A 63 1.62 -11.98 9.61
C GLY A 63 2.01 -13.23 10.42
N ALA A 64 3.22 -13.79 10.22
CA ALA A 64 3.65 -15.00 10.94
C ALA A 64 3.58 -14.79 12.46
N SER A 65 2.90 -15.72 13.15
CA SER A 65 2.73 -15.72 14.60
C SER A 65 3.06 -17.11 15.13
N LEU A 66 4.02 -17.22 16.07
CA LEU A 66 4.54 -18.47 16.57
C LEU A 66 4.80 -18.37 18.08
N SER A 67 4.67 -19.49 18.83
CA SER A 67 5.27 -19.59 20.16
C SER A 67 6.79 -19.56 20.07
N LEU A 68 7.48 -19.21 21.17
CA LEU A 68 8.95 -19.23 21.22
C LEU A 68 9.50 -20.61 20.82
N ASN A 69 8.85 -21.67 21.26
CA ASN A 69 9.20 -23.05 20.90
C ASN A 69 9.20 -23.27 19.39
N ASN A 70 8.11 -22.90 18.71
CA ASN A 70 7.98 -23.06 17.27
C ASN A 70 8.88 -22.09 16.49
N PHE A 71 9.11 -20.90 17.02
CA PHE A 71 10.05 -19.93 16.45
C PHE A 71 11.48 -20.49 16.49
N LEU A 72 11.94 -21.00 17.64
CA LEU A 72 13.25 -21.63 17.78
C LEU A 72 13.41 -22.84 16.84
N LYS A 73 12.37 -23.68 16.74
CA LYS A 73 12.37 -24.83 15.83
C LYS A 73 12.63 -24.42 14.38
N GLN A 74 12.09 -23.29 13.96
CA GLN A 74 12.22 -22.80 12.59
C GLN A 74 13.56 -22.09 12.33
N ILE A 75 14.11 -21.40 13.34
CA ILE A 75 15.31 -20.57 13.16
C ILE A 75 16.58 -21.34 13.51
N ASP A 76 16.52 -22.18 14.55
CA ASP A 76 17.66 -22.93 15.06
C ASP A 76 17.22 -24.24 15.73
N PRO A 77 17.22 -25.33 14.99
CA PRO A 77 16.85 -26.65 15.51
C PRO A 77 17.70 -27.12 16.70
N VAL A 78 18.95 -26.67 16.80
CA VAL A 78 19.86 -27.04 17.91
C VAL A 78 19.43 -26.34 19.19
N LEU A 79 19.22 -25.02 19.12
CA LEU A 79 18.70 -24.25 20.27
C LEU A 79 17.30 -24.72 20.66
N HIS A 80 16.46 -25.08 19.70
CA HIS A 80 15.15 -25.64 19.97
C HIS A 80 15.22 -26.91 20.79
N LYS A 81 16.09 -27.86 20.42
CA LYS A 81 16.28 -29.13 21.17
C LYS A 81 16.72 -28.87 22.62
N GLN A 82 17.68 -27.95 22.81
CA GLN A 82 18.15 -27.54 24.13
C GLN A 82 17.03 -26.91 24.96
N TYR A 83 16.28 -25.96 24.36
CA TYR A 83 15.12 -25.33 24.99
C TYR A 83 14.07 -26.33 25.46
N THR A 84 13.70 -27.25 24.58
CA THR A 84 12.70 -28.30 24.90
C THR A 84 13.18 -29.21 26.05
N MET A 85 14.44 -29.58 26.03
CA MET A 85 15.01 -30.40 27.10
C MET A 85 15.06 -29.70 28.45
N GLU A 86 15.40 -28.39 28.44
CA GLU A 86 15.48 -27.58 29.67
C GLU A 86 14.08 -27.36 30.27
N LYS A 87 13.10 -27.03 29.42
CA LYS A 87 11.68 -26.92 29.82
C LYS A 87 11.12 -28.22 30.37
N PHE A 88 11.50 -29.36 29.79
CA PHE A 88 11.10 -30.69 30.30
C PHE A 88 11.67 -30.98 31.70
N LYS A 89 12.94 -30.67 31.92
CA LYS A 89 13.61 -30.87 33.22
C LYS A 89 12.97 -30.05 34.35
N GLU A 90 12.42 -28.87 34.04
CA GLU A 90 11.73 -27.99 35.01
C GLU A 90 10.24 -28.31 35.18
N GLY A 91 9.75 -29.45 34.62
CA GLY A 91 8.36 -29.87 34.79
C GLY A 91 7.31 -29.11 33.99
N PHE A 92 7.74 -28.25 33.05
CA PHE A 92 6.86 -27.49 32.17
C PHE A 92 6.46 -28.21 30.86
N ALA A 93 6.82 -29.50 30.73
CA ALA A 93 6.51 -30.32 29.57
C ALA A 93 5.15 -31.06 29.68
N GLY A 94 4.24 -30.58 30.48
CA GLY A 94 2.88 -31.11 30.58
C GLY A 94 1.98 -30.52 29.49
N GLY A 95 1.60 -31.38 28.53
CA GLY A 95 0.70 -31.00 27.45
C GLY A 95 -0.65 -30.49 27.97
N ARG A 96 -0.96 -29.26 27.64
CA ARG A 96 -2.33 -28.79 27.43
C ARG A 96 -2.34 -28.11 26.09
N ASN A 97 -3.15 -28.63 25.18
CA ASN A 97 -3.60 -27.88 24.00
C ASN A 97 -4.33 -26.64 24.50
N PHE A 98 -3.60 -25.59 24.81
CA PHE A 98 -4.21 -24.27 24.91
C PHE A 98 -4.55 -23.85 23.51
N VAL A 99 -5.83 -23.80 23.20
CA VAL A 99 -6.36 -22.88 22.20
C VAL A 99 -5.84 -21.52 22.65
N VAL A 100 -4.81 -21.03 22.00
CA VAL A 100 -4.33 -19.67 22.19
C VAL A 100 -5.45 -18.82 21.63
N GLU A 101 -6.34 -18.32 22.49
CA GLU A 101 -7.12 -17.13 22.10
C GLU A 101 -6.08 -16.12 21.65
N GLU A 102 -6.14 -15.77 20.35
CA GLU A 102 -5.29 -14.71 19.81
C GLU A 102 -5.43 -13.53 20.76
N PRO A 103 -4.35 -13.00 21.34
CA PRO A 103 -4.45 -11.81 22.14
C PRO A 103 -5.05 -10.77 21.21
N LYS A 104 -6.30 -10.42 21.43
CA LYS A 104 -6.91 -9.23 20.83
C LYS A 104 -6.13 -8.07 21.42
N PHE A 105 -5.02 -7.72 20.79
CA PHE A 105 -4.50 -6.38 20.91
C PHE A 105 -5.57 -5.51 20.24
N GLU A 106 -6.48 -5.00 21.03
CA GLU A 106 -7.17 -3.80 20.64
C GLU A 106 -6.09 -2.72 20.60
N PHE A 107 -5.32 -2.69 19.50
CA PHE A 107 -4.89 -1.41 19.01
C PHE A 107 -6.21 -0.67 18.85
N LYS A 108 -6.45 0.37 19.66
CA LYS A 108 -7.49 1.34 19.34
C LYS A 108 -7.22 1.67 17.88
N LYS A 109 -8.01 1.06 16.98
CA LYS A 109 -7.93 1.39 15.56
C LYS A 109 -8.04 2.89 15.57
N PRO A 110 -7.09 3.65 15.03
CA PRO A 110 -7.21 5.09 15.00
C PRO A 110 -8.60 5.35 14.43
N VAL A 111 -9.44 6.05 15.17
CA VAL A 111 -10.78 6.42 14.71
C VAL A 111 -10.52 7.48 13.66
N PHE A 112 -10.36 7.06 12.44
CA PHE A 112 -10.18 7.97 11.31
C PHE A 112 -11.49 8.73 11.17
N LYS A 113 -11.41 10.05 11.18
CA LYS A 113 -12.57 10.90 10.89
C LYS A 113 -13.09 10.50 9.52
N LYS A 114 -14.36 10.10 9.44
CA LYS A 114 -14.99 9.70 8.16
C LYS A 114 -15.02 10.85 7.14
N LYS A 115 -14.85 12.08 7.58
CA LYS A 115 -14.84 13.29 6.76
C LYS A 115 -13.62 14.14 7.13
N LEU A 116 -12.92 14.62 6.10
CA LEU A 116 -11.82 15.56 6.26
C LEU A 116 -12.37 16.91 6.73
N ASP A 117 -11.68 17.51 7.71
CA ASP A 117 -11.98 18.86 8.22
C ASP A 117 -11.31 19.90 7.30
N LEU A 118 -11.83 20.00 6.09
CA LEU A 118 -11.38 20.90 5.02
C LEU A 118 -12.59 21.30 4.17
N PRO A 119 -12.55 22.50 3.55
CA PRO A 119 -13.54 22.87 2.56
C PRO A 119 -13.49 21.91 1.35
N VAL A 120 -14.66 21.59 0.82
CA VAL A 120 -14.78 20.85 -0.44
C VAL A 120 -14.23 21.73 -1.57
N ALA A 121 -13.52 21.14 -2.51
CA ALA A 121 -12.85 21.90 -3.57
C ALA A 121 -13.83 22.68 -4.46
N SER A 122 -15.09 22.24 -4.56
CA SER A 122 -16.15 22.98 -5.25
C SER A 122 -16.50 24.33 -4.60
N GLU A 123 -16.23 24.50 -3.31
CA GLU A 123 -16.51 25.72 -2.54
C GLU A 123 -15.36 26.73 -2.61
N VAL A 124 -14.21 26.33 -3.18
CA VAL A 124 -12.99 27.16 -3.27
C VAL A 124 -12.69 27.48 -4.73
N SER A 125 -12.82 28.74 -5.13
CA SER A 125 -12.73 29.17 -6.53
C SER A 125 -11.53 28.63 -7.29
N ILE A 126 -10.30 28.79 -6.74
CA ILE A 126 -9.07 28.31 -7.38
C ILE A 126 -9.03 26.78 -7.55
N ALA A 127 -9.55 26.05 -6.58
CA ALA A 127 -9.60 24.59 -6.62
C ALA A 127 -10.68 24.12 -7.61
N ASN A 128 -11.85 24.73 -7.57
CA ASN A 128 -12.94 24.45 -8.49
C ASN A 128 -12.53 24.67 -9.95
N GLU A 129 -11.95 25.82 -10.25
CA GLU A 129 -11.47 26.14 -11.61
C GLU A 129 -10.40 25.16 -12.08
N TYR A 130 -9.43 24.83 -11.22
CA TYR A 130 -8.35 23.91 -11.53
C TYR A 130 -8.87 22.50 -11.87
N LEU A 131 -9.83 21.99 -11.10
CA LEU A 131 -10.41 20.65 -11.30
C LEU A 131 -11.38 20.62 -12.49
N SER A 132 -12.24 21.65 -12.63
CA SER A 132 -13.20 21.74 -13.72
C SER A 132 -12.53 21.83 -15.09
N LYS A 133 -11.43 22.59 -15.22
CA LYS A 133 -10.61 22.62 -16.45
C LYS A 133 -10.04 21.26 -16.84
N ARG A 134 -9.94 20.32 -15.88
CA ARG A 134 -9.46 18.96 -16.09
C ARG A 134 -10.56 17.94 -16.30
N GLY A 135 -11.83 18.39 -16.36
CA GLY A 135 -12.98 17.51 -16.47
C GLY A 135 -13.29 16.73 -15.19
N LEU A 136 -12.69 17.10 -14.07
CA LEU A 136 -12.87 16.44 -12.78
C LEU A 136 -14.04 17.07 -12.02
N ASP A 137 -14.77 16.25 -11.26
CA ASP A 137 -15.82 16.70 -10.36
C ASP A 137 -15.22 17.28 -9.06
N PRO A 138 -15.25 18.61 -8.84
CA PRO A 138 -14.63 19.22 -7.68
C PRO A 138 -15.25 18.79 -6.34
N SER A 139 -16.46 18.26 -6.33
CA SER A 139 -17.15 17.83 -5.11
C SER A 139 -16.51 16.58 -4.46
N LYS A 140 -15.70 15.85 -5.22
CA LYS A 140 -14.98 14.64 -4.75
C LYS A 140 -13.65 14.94 -4.06
N PHE A 141 -13.21 16.19 -4.08
CA PHE A 141 -11.91 16.63 -3.58
C PHE A 141 -12.05 17.68 -2.50
N TYR A 142 -10.96 17.89 -1.77
CA TYR A 142 -10.90 18.95 -0.76
C TYR A 142 -9.75 19.90 -1.06
N PHE A 143 -9.74 21.04 -0.38
CA PHE A 143 -8.68 22.04 -0.56
C PHE A 143 -8.03 22.37 0.78
N ALA A 144 -6.70 22.31 0.83
CA ALA A 144 -5.90 22.76 1.95
C ALA A 144 -5.07 23.97 1.54
N ASP A 145 -5.35 25.12 2.13
CA ASP A 145 -4.60 26.36 1.86
C ASP A 145 -3.15 26.25 2.38
N LYS A 146 -2.98 25.70 3.58
CA LYS A 146 -1.70 25.41 4.22
C LYS A 146 -1.54 23.92 4.42
N PHE A 147 -1.12 23.25 3.36
CA PHE A 147 -1.11 21.78 3.31
C PHE A 147 -0.30 21.12 4.43
N LYS A 148 0.94 21.54 4.63
CA LYS A 148 1.83 20.90 5.63
C LYS A 148 1.34 21.12 7.06
N GLN A 149 0.83 22.33 7.36
CA GLN A 149 0.24 22.62 8.66
C GLN A 149 -0.99 21.74 8.92
N TRP A 150 -1.88 21.68 7.94
CA TRP A 150 -3.06 20.84 8.04
C TRP A 150 -2.70 19.36 8.17
N VAL A 151 -1.76 18.84 7.38
CA VAL A 151 -1.29 17.44 7.50
C VAL A 151 -0.83 17.14 8.91
N ASN A 152 -0.06 18.02 9.53
CA ASN A 152 0.44 17.82 10.90
C ASN A 152 -0.68 17.79 11.95
N THR A 153 -1.87 18.33 11.66
CA THR A 153 -3.06 18.16 12.54
C THR A 153 -3.67 16.76 12.41
N GLN A 154 -3.49 16.09 11.27
CA GLN A 154 -3.99 14.73 11.03
C GLN A 154 -2.96 13.68 11.49
N LYS A 155 -1.71 13.89 11.09
CA LYS A 155 -0.57 13.03 11.41
C LYS A 155 0.71 13.86 11.35
N LYS A 156 1.48 13.91 12.43
CA LYS A 156 2.76 14.61 12.42
C LYS A 156 3.69 13.99 11.36
N THR A 157 3.91 14.72 10.28
CA THR A 157 4.64 14.26 9.08
C THR A 157 5.81 15.20 8.74
N PHE A 158 5.62 16.49 8.94
CA PHE A 158 6.61 17.52 8.62
C PHE A 158 7.20 18.12 9.90
N ASP A 159 8.51 17.97 10.11
CA ASP A 159 9.21 18.52 11.27
C ASP A 159 9.42 20.03 11.16
N TYR A 160 9.67 20.53 9.93
CA TYR A 160 9.88 21.94 9.65
C TYR A 160 8.97 22.43 8.53
N ILE A 161 8.28 23.54 8.78
CA ILE A 161 7.34 24.16 7.83
C ILE A 161 7.89 25.54 7.46
N ASN A 162 8.99 25.59 6.70
CA ASN A 162 9.57 26.87 6.28
C ASN A 162 8.78 27.51 5.13
N LYS A 163 8.20 26.68 4.25
CA LYS A 163 7.30 27.10 3.17
C LYS A 163 6.14 26.12 3.12
N ASP A 164 4.94 26.64 3.17
CA ASP A 164 3.72 25.89 2.97
C ASP A 164 3.03 26.34 1.69
N GLU A 165 2.22 25.49 1.10
CA GLU A 165 1.54 25.74 -0.15
C GLU A 165 0.14 25.15 -0.12
N SER A 166 -0.74 25.73 -0.93
CA SER A 166 -2.07 25.17 -1.12
C SER A 166 -2.03 23.94 -2.02
N ARG A 167 -2.88 22.95 -1.69
CA ARG A 167 -3.00 21.71 -2.46
C ARG A 167 -4.44 21.23 -2.54
N ILE A 168 -4.76 20.57 -3.65
CA ILE A 168 -5.96 19.72 -3.74
C ILE A 168 -5.70 18.45 -2.93
N ILE A 169 -6.64 18.10 -2.07
CA ILE A 169 -6.59 16.87 -1.26
C ILE A 169 -7.47 15.82 -1.90
N ILE A 170 -6.87 14.70 -2.21
CA ILE A 170 -7.48 13.53 -2.83
C ILE A 170 -7.58 12.46 -1.75
N PRO A 171 -8.76 12.24 -1.14
CA PRO A 171 -8.90 11.26 -0.08
C PRO A 171 -8.80 9.84 -0.62
N MET A 172 -8.20 8.94 0.15
CA MET A 172 -8.16 7.51 -0.14
C MET A 172 -8.95 6.78 0.94
N TYR A 173 -9.93 6.00 0.52
CA TYR A 173 -10.78 5.19 1.39
C TYR A 173 -10.55 3.71 1.11
N ASP A 174 -10.73 2.87 2.13
CA ASP A 174 -10.81 1.42 1.95
C ASP A 174 -12.21 0.99 1.48
N GLU A 175 -12.39 -0.30 1.24
CA GLU A 175 -13.67 -0.90 0.83
C GLU A 175 -14.82 -0.64 1.83
N SER A 176 -14.51 -0.40 3.09
CA SER A 176 -15.48 -0.05 4.14
C SER A 176 -15.76 1.45 4.24
N LYS A 177 -15.25 2.25 3.29
CA LYS A 177 -15.32 3.72 3.27
C LYS A 177 -14.65 4.39 4.47
N THR A 178 -13.66 3.74 5.06
CA THR A 178 -12.80 4.33 6.09
C THR A 178 -11.67 5.09 5.43
N LEU A 179 -11.42 6.34 5.84
CA LEU A 179 -10.31 7.14 5.33
C LEU A 179 -8.97 6.53 5.77
N ILE A 180 -8.19 6.03 4.82
CA ILE A 180 -6.90 5.36 5.05
C ILE A 180 -5.70 6.26 4.78
N GLY A 181 -5.89 7.33 4.03
CA GLY A 181 -4.86 8.28 3.65
C GLY A 181 -5.37 9.32 2.68
N PHE A 182 -4.46 10.12 2.15
CA PHE A 182 -4.78 11.11 1.11
C PHE A 182 -3.52 11.48 0.32
N GLN A 183 -3.74 12.03 -0.87
CA GLN A 183 -2.69 12.71 -1.63
C GLN A 183 -2.96 14.21 -1.69
N GLY A 184 -1.90 15.00 -1.54
CA GLY A 184 -1.90 16.42 -1.78
C GLY A 184 -1.34 16.74 -3.18
N ARG A 185 -2.20 17.13 -4.13
CA ARG A 185 -1.81 17.57 -5.48
C ARG A 185 -1.45 19.05 -5.49
N SER A 186 -0.26 19.40 -5.94
CA SER A 186 0.15 20.80 -6.16
C SER A 186 -0.64 21.46 -7.27
N LEU A 187 -0.96 22.74 -7.09
CA LEU A 187 -1.57 23.60 -8.12
C LEU A 187 -0.54 24.24 -9.04
N GLY A 188 0.71 24.39 -8.58
CA GLY A 188 1.79 25.04 -9.30
C GLY A 188 2.84 24.08 -9.86
N PRO A 189 3.64 24.56 -10.87
CA PRO A 189 4.65 23.73 -11.53
C PRO A 189 5.92 23.53 -10.70
N ASN A 190 6.18 24.36 -9.69
CA ASN A 190 7.47 24.44 -8.98
C ASN A 190 7.55 23.60 -7.73
N SER A 191 6.58 22.72 -7.49
CA SER A 191 6.57 21.86 -6.30
C SER A 191 6.35 20.40 -6.67
N VAL A 192 6.65 19.51 -5.71
CA VAL A 192 6.41 18.07 -5.87
C VAL A 192 4.95 17.84 -6.25
N LYS A 193 4.74 17.21 -7.41
CA LYS A 193 3.41 17.03 -8.03
C LYS A 193 2.41 16.39 -7.07
N TYR A 194 2.79 15.30 -6.40
CA TYR A 194 1.97 14.60 -5.40
C TYR A 194 2.74 14.34 -4.12
N ILE A 195 2.12 14.54 -2.99
CA ILE A 195 2.60 14.12 -1.68
C ILE A 195 1.56 13.17 -1.09
N THR A 196 1.94 11.92 -0.83
CA THR A 196 1.06 10.90 -0.24
C THR A 196 1.27 10.80 1.27
N VAL A 197 0.21 10.87 2.03
CA VAL A 197 0.20 10.69 3.48
C VAL A 197 -0.76 9.55 3.83
N MET A 198 -0.23 8.48 4.40
CA MET A 198 -1.03 7.36 4.89
C MET A 198 -1.35 7.57 6.37
N LEU A 199 -2.62 7.59 6.70
CA LEU A 199 -3.11 7.60 8.07
C LEU A 199 -3.01 6.18 8.67
N ASN A 200 -3.33 5.18 7.87
CA ASN A 200 -3.07 3.78 8.16
C ASN A 200 -1.91 3.28 7.30
N GLU A 201 -0.73 3.06 7.88
CA GLU A 201 0.47 2.61 7.15
C GLU A 201 0.39 1.15 6.66
N GLU A 202 -0.53 0.36 7.22
CA GLU A 202 -0.75 -1.03 6.80
C GLU A 202 -1.74 -1.11 5.61
N ALA A 203 -2.51 -0.05 5.36
CA ALA A 203 -3.46 -0.01 4.27
C ALA A 203 -2.75 0.15 2.91
N PRO A 204 -3.35 -0.37 1.83
CA PRO A 204 -2.82 -0.19 0.49
C PRO A 204 -2.88 1.29 0.07
N LYS A 205 -1.82 1.78 -0.60
CA LYS A 205 -1.81 3.12 -1.20
C LYS A 205 -2.56 3.10 -2.53
N ILE A 206 -3.84 2.86 -2.48
CA ILE A 206 -4.71 2.77 -3.65
C ILE A 206 -5.88 3.73 -3.46
N TYR A 207 -6.14 4.52 -4.50
CA TYR A 207 -7.31 5.38 -4.59
C TYR A 207 -8.46 4.64 -5.27
N GLY A 208 -9.70 4.87 -4.82
CA GLY A 208 -10.93 4.38 -5.47
C GLY A 208 -11.43 3.03 -4.98
N LEU A 209 -10.81 2.40 -3.95
CA LEU A 209 -11.24 1.10 -3.43
C LEU A 209 -12.69 1.09 -2.89
N ASP A 210 -13.15 2.23 -2.39
CA ASP A 210 -14.50 2.39 -1.80
C ASP A 210 -15.64 2.41 -2.83
N SER A 211 -15.31 2.47 -4.12
CA SER A 211 -16.29 2.57 -5.21
C SER A 211 -16.26 1.40 -6.20
N ILE A 212 -15.41 0.40 -5.97
CA ILE A 212 -15.25 -0.73 -6.87
C ILE A 212 -16.45 -1.66 -6.86
N LYS A 213 -16.85 -2.07 -8.08
CA LYS A 213 -17.86 -3.07 -8.38
C LYS A 213 -17.17 -4.29 -9.00
N THR A 214 -17.04 -5.35 -8.24
CA THR A 214 -16.26 -6.55 -8.63
C THR A 214 -16.93 -7.37 -9.74
N GLU A 215 -18.21 -7.13 -10.03
CA GLU A 215 -18.95 -7.72 -11.14
C GLU A 215 -18.68 -7.07 -12.51
N LYS A 216 -17.96 -5.96 -12.52
CA LYS A 216 -17.52 -5.26 -13.74
C LYS A 216 -16.02 -5.28 -13.86
N PRO A 217 -15.44 -5.14 -15.08
CA PRO A 217 -14.00 -4.95 -15.25
C PRO A 217 -13.49 -3.75 -14.45
N ILE A 218 -12.38 -3.93 -13.74
CA ILE A 218 -11.75 -2.90 -12.91
C ILE A 218 -10.54 -2.33 -13.65
N TYR A 219 -10.56 -1.04 -13.95
CA TYR A 219 -9.41 -0.38 -14.58
C TYR A 219 -8.38 0.04 -13.54
N ILE A 220 -7.11 -0.24 -13.80
CA ILE A 220 -5.99 0.07 -12.92
C ILE A 220 -5.09 1.09 -13.59
N VAL A 221 -5.06 2.30 -13.05
CA VAL A 221 -4.27 3.43 -13.56
C VAL A 221 -3.16 3.84 -12.57
N GLU A 222 -2.30 4.76 -12.97
CA GLU A 222 -1.22 5.25 -12.11
C GLU A 222 -1.68 6.38 -11.17
N GLY A 223 -2.45 7.30 -11.68
CA GLY A 223 -2.84 8.54 -10.99
C GLY A 223 -4.30 8.62 -10.58
N PRO A 224 -4.62 9.23 -9.43
CA PRO A 224 -6.00 9.31 -8.95
C PRO A 224 -6.88 10.24 -9.80
N PHE A 225 -6.31 11.24 -10.51
CA PHE A 225 -7.08 12.07 -11.42
C PHE A 225 -7.56 11.28 -12.63
N ASP A 226 -6.69 10.43 -13.18
CA ASP A 226 -7.08 9.55 -14.29
C ASP A 226 -8.15 8.55 -13.86
N SER A 227 -7.99 7.94 -12.67
CA SER A 227 -9.00 7.07 -12.09
C SER A 227 -10.34 7.79 -11.89
N SER A 228 -10.33 9.05 -11.45
CA SER A 228 -11.57 9.83 -11.25
C SER A 228 -12.38 10.08 -12.53
N LEU A 229 -11.78 9.86 -13.69
CA LEU A 229 -12.36 10.02 -15.03
C LEU A 229 -12.81 8.71 -15.67
N ILE A 230 -12.57 7.59 -15.02
CA ILE A 230 -12.92 6.25 -15.51
C ILE A 230 -13.89 5.60 -14.53
N GLU A 231 -15.01 5.07 -15.03
CA GLU A 231 -15.93 4.27 -14.21
C GLU A 231 -15.22 2.98 -13.74
N ASN A 232 -15.47 2.59 -12.50
CA ASN A 232 -14.95 1.36 -11.90
C ASN A 232 -13.43 1.20 -12.00
N SER A 233 -12.70 2.17 -11.48
CA SER A 233 -11.25 2.20 -11.56
C SER A 233 -10.57 2.47 -10.22
N VAL A 234 -9.31 2.07 -10.14
CA VAL A 234 -8.41 2.38 -9.02
C VAL A 234 -7.11 3.00 -9.52
N ALA A 235 -6.50 3.84 -8.68
CA ALA A 235 -5.15 4.34 -8.95
C ALA A 235 -4.14 3.81 -7.95
N MET A 236 -2.99 3.37 -8.46
CA MET A 236 -1.90 2.79 -7.68
C MET A 236 -1.15 3.81 -6.80
N CYS A 237 -1.26 5.09 -7.06
CA CYS A 237 -0.67 6.19 -6.27
C CYS A 237 0.83 5.98 -5.94
N GLY A 238 1.60 5.38 -6.85
CA GLY A 238 3.02 5.03 -6.64
C GLY A 238 3.25 3.80 -5.77
N SER A 239 2.24 2.95 -5.61
CA SER A 239 2.32 1.68 -4.89
C SER A 239 2.92 0.58 -5.76
N ASP A 240 3.66 -0.35 -5.15
CA ASP A 240 4.15 -1.59 -5.77
C ASP A 240 3.27 -2.80 -5.33
N ILE A 241 2.01 -2.58 -4.96
CA ILE A 241 1.12 -3.63 -4.47
C ILE A 241 0.76 -4.57 -5.61
N ASP A 242 0.78 -5.86 -5.34
CA ASP A 242 0.28 -6.87 -6.27
C ASP A 242 -1.26 -6.87 -6.23
N ILE A 243 -1.88 -6.41 -7.31
CA ILE A 243 -3.35 -6.31 -7.45
C ILE A 243 -4.05 -7.67 -7.27
N ARG A 244 -3.38 -8.77 -7.58
CA ARG A 244 -3.93 -10.14 -7.41
C ARG A 244 -4.26 -10.47 -5.94
N THR A 245 -3.68 -9.74 -4.99
CA THR A 245 -4.00 -9.89 -3.56
C THR A 245 -5.42 -9.47 -3.18
N PHE A 246 -6.09 -8.70 -4.06
CA PHE A 246 -7.49 -8.29 -3.86
C PHE A 246 -8.49 -9.36 -4.32
N GLY A 247 -8.04 -10.39 -5.04
CA GLY A 247 -8.92 -11.47 -5.52
C GLY A 247 -9.89 -11.05 -6.62
N TRP A 248 -9.67 -9.91 -7.27
CA TRP A 248 -10.50 -9.47 -8.41
C TRP A 248 -10.32 -10.41 -9.60
N SER A 249 -11.44 -10.84 -10.17
CA SER A 249 -11.43 -11.79 -11.29
C SER A 249 -11.20 -11.13 -12.65
N ASP A 250 -11.58 -9.87 -12.80
CA ASP A 250 -11.46 -9.12 -14.06
C ASP A 250 -10.90 -7.72 -13.80
N TYR A 251 -9.67 -7.48 -14.24
CA TYR A 251 -9.02 -6.18 -14.16
C TYR A 251 -8.16 -5.90 -15.40
N ILE A 252 -8.02 -4.62 -15.72
CA ILE A 252 -7.39 -4.13 -16.94
C ILE A 252 -6.37 -3.05 -16.57
N TRP A 253 -5.13 -3.25 -16.94
CA TRP A 253 -4.08 -2.25 -16.74
C TRP A 253 -4.14 -1.14 -17.80
N VAL A 254 -4.07 0.09 -17.36
CA VAL A 254 -4.05 1.29 -18.19
C VAL A 254 -2.82 2.12 -17.80
N PHE A 255 -1.79 2.08 -18.63
CA PHE A 255 -0.56 2.85 -18.46
C PHE A 255 -0.61 4.14 -19.28
N ASP A 256 0.21 5.12 -18.94
CA ASP A 256 0.37 6.32 -19.74
C ASP A 256 0.76 6.00 -21.18
N ASN A 257 0.29 6.78 -22.15
CA ASN A 257 0.60 6.62 -23.57
C ASN A 257 1.99 7.18 -23.91
N GLU A 258 3.02 6.56 -23.37
CA GLU A 258 4.42 6.95 -23.55
C GLU A 258 5.25 5.86 -24.26
N PRO A 259 5.08 5.63 -25.56
CA PRO A 259 5.74 4.52 -26.28
C PRO A 259 7.27 4.62 -26.37
N ARG A 260 7.85 5.77 -25.99
CA ARG A 260 9.30 6.00 -25.92
C ARG A 260 9.84 5.93 -24.49
N ASN A 261 9.01 5.82 -23.49
CA ASN A 261 9.41 5.68 -22.09
C ASN A 261 9.71 4.22 -21.78
N ARG A 262 10.98 3.89 -21.61
CA ARG A 262 11.42 2.51 -21.33
C ARG A 262 10.79 1.89 -20.09
N GLU A 263 10.49 2.70 -19.06
CA GLU A 263 9.86 2.21 -17.84
C GLU A 263 8.44 1.73 -18.14
N ILE A 264 7.63 2.57 -18.80
CA ILE A 264 6.25 2.23 -19.20
C ILE A 264 6.24 1.03 -20.14
N VAL A 265 7.10 1.03 -21.16
CA VAL A 265 7.23 -0.10 -22.10
C VAL A 265 7.56 -1.40 -21.37
N ASN A 266 8.48 -1.38 -20.41
CA ASN A 266 8.81 -2.56 -19.61
C ASN A 266 7.67 -2.99 -18.68
N ARG A 267 6.90 -2.06 -18.13
CA ARG A 267 5.74 -2.38 -17.29
C ARG A 267 4.64 -3.04 -18.11
N ILE A 268 4.33 -2.52 -19.30
CA ILE A 268 3.36 -3.14 -20.22
C ILE A 268 3.83 -4.54 -20.64
N SER A 269 5.09 -4.71 -21.03
CA SER A 269 5.64 -6.02 -21.40
C SER A 269 5.46 -7.05 -20.28
N LYS A 270 5.83 -6.68 -19.04
CA LYS A 270 5.67 -7.56 -17.87
C LYS A 270 4.21 -7.90 -17.59
N THR A 271 3.30 -6.96 -17.81
CA THR A 271 1.86 -7.14 -17.63
C THR A 271 1.33 -8.17 -18.64
N ILE A 272 1.72 -8.04 -19.92
CA ILE A 272 1.37 -8.99 -20.97
C ILE A 272 1.96 -10.38 -20.69
N ASP A 273 3.22 -10.45 -20.24
CA ASP A 273 3.88 -11.73 -19.94
C ASP A 273 3.26 -12.46 -18.74
N ARG A 274 2.62 -11.75 -17.82
CA ARG A 274 1.82 -12.34 -16.74
C ARG A 274 0.45 -12.85 -17.21
N GLY A 275 0.03 -12.53 -18.43
CA GLY A 275 -1.30 -12.85 -18.97
C GLY A 275 -2.40 -11.89 -18.58
N ASP A 276 -2.08 -10.76 -17.93
CA ASP A 276 -3.05 -9.75 -17.55
C ASP A 276 -3.61 -9.01 -18.77
N LYS A 277 -4.84 -8.48 -18.66
CA LYS A 277 -5.41 -7.57 -19.66
C LYS A 277 -4.75 -6.19 -19.57
N VAL A 278 -4.51 -5.56 -20.71
CA VAL A 278 -3.89 -4.23 -20.78
C VAL A 278 -4.43 -3.44 -21.96
N VAL A 279 -4.61 -2.14 -21.77
CA VAL A 279 -4.92 -1.21 -22.85
C VAL A 279 -3.66 -0.89 -23.65
N ILE A 280 -3.73 -1.05 -24.97
CA ILE A 280 -2.69 -0.60 -25.91
C ILE A 280 -3.27 0.53 -26.74
N TRP A 281 -2.72 1.72 -26.59
CA TRP A 281 -3.25 2.94 -27.18
C TRP A 281 -3.23 2.91 -28.72
N PRO A 282 -4.36 3.27 -29.35
CA PRO A 282 -4.44 3.35 -30.81
C PRO A 282 -3.66 4.58 -31.34
N LYS A 283 -3.27 4.54 -32.60
CA LYS A 283 -2.44 5.61 -33.21
C LYS A 283 -3.09 6.99 -33.25
N PHE A 284 -4.42 7.06 -33.22
CA PHE A 284 -5.14 8.33 -33.27
C PHE A 284 -5.21 9.02 -31.89
N VAL A 285 -4.84 8.34 -30.79
CA VAL A 285 -4.70 8.93 -29.47
C VAL A 285 -3.25 9.37 -29.30
N GLU A 286 -3.03 10.68 -29.33
CA GLU A 286 -1.71 11.30 -29.18
C GLU A 286 -1.44 11.77 -27.76
N GLU A 287 -2.50 11.94 -26.97
CA GLU A 287 -2.48 12.40 -25.59
C GLU A 287 -1.72 11.42 -24.71
N LYS A 288 -1.04 11.99 -23.71
CA LYS A 288 -0.18 11.21 -22.82
C LYS A 288 -0.96 10.37 -21.79
N ASP A 289 -1.98 10.95 -21.19
CA ASP A 289 -2.76 10.36 -20.10
C ASP A 289 -4.26 10.56 -20.30
N ILE A 290 -5.05 9.91 -19.47
CA ILE A 290 -6.53 9.96 -19.52
C ILE A 290 -7.04 11.39 -19.34
N ASN A 291 -6.42 12.16 -18.44
CA ASN A 291 -6.85 13.54 -18.19
C ASN A 291 -6.69 14.41 -19.44
N ASP A 292 -5.58 14.28 -20.15
CA ASP A 292 -5.34 14.99 -21.40
C ASP A 292 -6.33 14.54 -22.51
N MET A 293 -6.66 13.24 -22.56
CA MET A 293 -7.66 12.70 -23.50
C MET A 293 -9.06 13.30 -23.27
N VAL A 294 -9.50 13.39 -22.01
CA VAL A 294 -10.79 14.02 -21.67
C VAL A 294 -10.81 15.49 -22.07
N GLN A 295 -9.73 16.23 -21.79
CA GLN A 295 -9.62 17.64 -22.19
C GLN A 295 -9.65 17.83 -23.72
N ARG A 296 -9.21 16.83 -24.49
CA ARG A 296 -9.25 16.83 -25.96
C ARG A 296 -10.60 16.39 -26.52
N GLY A 297 -11.49 15.88 -25.67
CA GLY A 297 -12.85 15.47 -26.07
C GLY A 297 -12.98 14.01 -26.52
N HIS A 298 -11.99 13.16 -26.20
CA HIS A 298 -12.12 11.71 -26.44
C HIS A 298 -13.20 11.10 -25.52
N ASN A 299 -13.98 10.16 -26.06
CA ASN A 299 -14.76 9.25 -25.23
C ASN A 299 -13.83 8.17 -24.67
N VAL A 300 -13.37 8.38 -23.44
CA VAL A 300 -12.38 7.50 -22.80
C VAL A 300 -12.91 6.08 -22.66
N SER A 301 -14.18 5.87 -22.29
CA SER A 301 -14.76 4.53 -22.13
C SER A 301 -14.66 3.73 -23.43
N ASP A 302 -15.08 4.32 -24.55
CA ASP A 302 -15.01 3.65 -25.86
C ASP A 302 -13.58 3.31 -26.26
N VAL A 303 -12.63 4.23 -25.98
CA VAL A 303 -11.22 4.00 -26.28
C VAL A 303 -10.65 2.85 -25.45
N LEU A 304 -10.95 2.79 -24.14
CA LEU A 304 -10.47 1.75 -23.26
C LEU A 304 -11.06 0.38 -23.64
N GLU A 305 -12.37 0.29 -23.83
CA GLU A 305 -13.05 -0.95 -24.18
C GLU A 305 -12.55 -1.51 -25.52
N SER A 306 -12.44 -0.66 -26.54
CA SER A 306 -12.03 -1.07 -27.91
C SER A 306 -10.54 -1.41 -28.01
N ASN A 307 -9.74 -1.04 -27.04
CA ASN A 307 -8.27 -1.22 -27.10
C ASN A 307 -7.71 -2.01 -25.92
N THR A 308 -8.55 -2.80 -25.26
CA THR A 308 -8.16 -3.76 -24.23
C THR A 308 -7.79 -5.10 -24.86
N TYR A 309 -6.57 -5.56 -24.61
CA TYR A 309 -6.01 -6.80 -25.20
C TYR A 309 -5.39 -7.68 -24.14
N SER A 310 -5.24 -8.97 -24.44
CA SER A 310 -4.50 -9.95 -23.63
C SER A 310 -3.76 -10.96 -24.50
N GLY A 311 -2.86 -11.74 -23.93
CA GLY A 311 -2.17 -12.85 -24.61
C GLY A 311 -1.41 -12.43 -25.86
N LEU A 312 -1.57 -13.21 -26.95
CA LEU A 312 -0.83 -12.99 -28.20
C LEU A 312 -1.23 -11.68 -28.90
N GLU A 313 -2.53 -11.34 -28.85
CA GLU A 313 -3.01 -10.11 -29.49
C GLU A 313 -2.38 -8.87 -28.82
N ALA A 314 -2.34 -8.84 -27.47
CA ALA A 314 -1.65 -7.78 -26.74
C ALA A 314 -0.17 -7.67 -27.16
N LYS A 315 0.54 -8.80 -27.32
CA LYS A 315 1.95 -8.82 -27.79
C LYS A 315 2.11 -8.20 -29.17
N VAL A 316 1.23 -8.52 -30.09
CA VAL A 316 1.27 -7.97 -31.47
C VAL A 316 1.01 -6.47 -31.45
N LYS A 317 -0.07 -6.02 -30.79
CA LYS A 317 -0.41 -4.59 -30.69
C LYS A 317 0.67 -3.80 -29.97
N PHE A 318 1.21 -4.33 -28.87
CA PHE A 318 2.31 -3.72 -28.13
C PHE A 318 3.57 -3.53 -28.98
N ASN A 319 3.95 -4.53 -29.78
CA ASN A 319 5.11 -4.40 -30.67
C ASN A 319 4.95 -3.33 -31.76
N ILE A 320 3.70 -3.05 -32.15
CA ILE A 320 3.39 -1.96 -33.10
C ILE A 320 3.39 -0.61 -32.40
N TRP A 321 2.94 -0.57 -31.13
CA TRP A 321 2.81 0.67 -30.35
C TRP A 321 4.14 1.18 -29.82
N LYS A 322 5.00 0.30 -29.27
CA LYS A 322 6.28 0.71 -28.67
C LYS A 322 7.24 1.31 -29.71
N LYS A 323 8.05 2.30 -29.26
CA LYS A 323 9.03 3.02 -30.09
C LYS A 323 10.45 2.99 -29.49
N VAL A 324 10.73 1.98 -28.65
CA VAL A 324 12.03 1.71 -28.00
C VAL A 324 12.35 0.22 -28.05
#